data_ea31ce1835fa0807ca44100914003c60
#
_entry.id   ea31ce1835fa0807ca44100914003c60
#
_cell.length_a   1.000
_cell.length_b   1.000
_cell.length_c   1.000
_cell.angle_alpha   90.00
_cell.angle_beta   90.00
_cell.angle_gamma   90.00
#
_symmetry.space_group_name_H-M   'P 1'
#
loop_
_entity.id
_entity.type
_entity.pdbx_description
1 polymer ?
#
loop_
_entity_poly.entity_id
_entity_poly.type
_entity_poly.pdbx_seq_one_letter_code
_entity_poly.pdbx_strand_id
1 'polypeptide(L)'
;MKKLLCILSVLVPFMTTPVKAEETNNKILVAYFSATGTTAGVAEKLANAIDADLFEIKPEQPYTSEDLNWQNDQSRSSVEMSDRNSRPQIVSKIEDISQYNIVFVGSPIWWGREPSIMDTFIESYDFTGKTVIPFVTSGSSDIGDYGANLQALAPNAKVLTGKRFPSNVTEEELKTWADEQI
;
A
#
# COMPACT_ATOMS: atom_id res chain seq x y z
N MET A 1 63.03 47.04 29.35
CA MET A 1 63.08 45.76 28.62
C MET A 1 61.66 45.20 28.58
N LYS A 2 60.94 45.44 27.45
CA LYS A 2 59.56 44.95 27.23
C LYS A 2 59.63 43.63 26.47
N LYS A 3 59.21 42.53 27.07
CA LYS A 3 59.11 41.22 26.42
C LYS A 3 57.81 41.20 25.59
N LEU A 4 57.95 41.08 24.27
CA LEU A 4 56.84 40.90 23.31
C LEU A 4 56.46 39.40 23.32
N LEU A 5 55.24 39.07 23.72
CA LEU A 5 54.71 37.71 23.71
C LEU A 5 53.98 37.53 22.35
N CYS A 6 54.57 36.77 21.43
CA CYS A 6 53.89 36.34 20.20
C CYS A 6 52.93 35.20 20.53
N ILE A 7 51.62 35.46 20.37
CA ILE A 7 50.59 34.42 20.42
C ILE A 7 50.45 33.84 19.00
N LEU A 8 50.89 32.61 18.83
CA LEU A 8 50.74 31.84 17.59
C LEU A 8 49.33 31.25 17.55
N SER A 9 48.41 31.84 16.78
CA SER A 9 47.06 31.29 16.54
C SER A 9 47.14 30.14 15.56
N VAL A 10 46.97 28.92 16.04
CA VAL A 10 46.84 27.72 15.20
C VAL A 10 45.40 27.67 14.65
N LEU A 11 45.26 27.96 13.34
CA LEU A 11 44.01 27.81 12.62
C LEU A 11 43.84 26.32 12.29
N VAL A 12 42.95 25.61 13.00
CA VAL A 12 42.58 24.22 12.65
C VAL A 12 41.51 24.27 11.53
N PRO A 13 41.77 23.74 10.35
CA PRO A 13 40.74 23.67 9.33
C PRO A 13 39.66 22.66 9.73
N PHE A 14 38.42 23.14 9.85
CA PHE A 14 37.24 22.29 10.03
C PHE A 14 37.01 21.56 8.69
N MET A 15 37.43 20.31 8.57
CA MET A 15 37.08 19.43 7.46
C MET A 15 35.62 18.97 7.68
N THR A 16 34.69 19.64 7.00
CA THR A 16 33.32 19.13 6.83
C THR A 16 33.38 17.99 5.80
N THR A 17 33.32 16.74 6.28
CA THR A 17 33.05 15.61 5.40
C THR A 17 31.63 15.79 4.86
N PRO A 18 31.41 15.69 3.53
CA PRO A 18 30.07 15.69 3.00
C PRO A 18 29.34 14.44 3.54
N VAL A 19 28.26 14.63 4.29
CA VAL A 19 27.33 13.56 4.60
C VAL A 19 26.72 13.16 3.27
N LYS A 20 27.13 12.00 2.74
CA LYS A 20 26.47 11.36 1.60
C LYS A 20 25.03 11.13 2.06
N ALA A 21 24.07 11.84 1.45
CA ALA A 21 22.65 11.50 1.61
C ALA A 21 22.54 10.01 1.28
N GLU A 22 22.12 9.19 2.23
CA GLU A 22 21.66 7.82 1.94
C GLU A 22 20.52 8.00 0.93
N GLU A 23 20.71 7.53 -0.30
CA GLU A 23 19.60 7.28 -1.20
C GLU A 23 18.71 6.29 -0.45
N THR A 24 17.61 6.77 0.12
CA THR A 24 16.57 5.90 0.67
C THR A 24 16.02 5.15 -0.54
N ASN A 25 16.52 3.95 -0.77
CA ASN A 25 15.98 3.04 -1.76
C ASN A 25 14.58 2.68 -1.26
N ASN A 26 13.58 3.47 -1.66
CA ASN A 26 12.19 3.28 -1.27
C ASN A 26 11.68 2.01 -1.96
N LYS A 27 11.86 0.86 -1.28
CA LYS A 27 11.31 -0.38 -1.80
C LYS A 27 9.78 -0.30 -1.78
N ILE A 28 9.17 -0.60 -2.91
CA ILE A 28 7.74 -0.47 -3.14
C ILE A 28 7.10 -1.86 -3.19
N LEU A 29 5.95 -2.01 -2.54
CA LEU A 29 5.11 -3.19 -2.61
C LEU A 29 3.78 -2.85 -3.26
N VAL A 30 3.30 -3.70 -4.15
CA VAL A 30 1.91 -3.72 -4.63
C VAL A 30 1.24 -4.96 -4.07
N ALA A 31 0.48 -4.80 -2.98
CA ALA A 31 -0.32 -5.85 -2.37
C ALA A 31 -1.76 -5.77 -2.88
N TYR A 32 -2.36 -6.90 -3.26
CA TYR A 32 -3.72 -6.88 -3.81
C TYR A 32 -4.53 -8.13 -3.46
N PHE A 33 -5.84 -7.95 -3.37
CA PHE A 33 -6.82 -9.02 -3.39
C PHE A 33 -7.62 -8.99 -4.69
N SER A 34 -7.83 -10.16 -5.30
CA SER A 34 -8.63 -10.29 -6.52
C SER A 34 -9.42 -11.60 -6.53
N ALA A 35 -10.75 -11.52 -6.48
CA ALA A 35 -11.60 -12.71 -6.53
C ALA A 35 -11.84 -13.23 -7.96
N THR A 36 -11.77 -12.36 -8.97
CA THR A 36 -12.11 -12.68 -10.38
C THR A 36 -11.02 -12.35 -11.39
N GLY A 37 -9.82 -11.97 -10.93
CA GLY A 37 -8.69 -11.63 -11.77
C GLY A 37 -8.62 -10.16 -12.23
N THR A 38 -9.69 -9.37 -12.08
CA THR A 38 -9.70 -7.97 -12.56
C THR A 38 -8.68 -7.10 -11.83
N THR A 39 -8.69 -7.13 -10.50
CA THR A 39 -7.71 -6.36 -9.69
C THR A 39 -6.31 -6.89 -9.89
N ALA A 40 -6.13 -8.22 -10.03
CA ALA A 40 -4.83 -8.84 -10.33
C ALA A 40 -4.20 -8.23 -11.57
N GLY A 41 -4.93 -8.16 -12.69
CA GLY A 41 -4.40 -7.59 -13.93
C GLY A 41 -4.03 -6.11 -13.83
N VAL A 42 -4.69 -5.32 -12.99
CA VAL A 42 -4.31 -3.92 -12.71
C VAL A 42 -3.08 -3.86 -11.81
N ALA A 43 -3.02 -4.70 -10.77
CA ALA A 43 -1.91 -4.76 -9.83
C ALA A 43 -0.60 -5.19 -10.51
N GLU A 44 -0.65 -6.19 -11.40
CA GLU A 44 0.49 -6.64 -12.21
C GLU A 44 1.03 -5.52 -13.10
N LYS A 45 0.15 -4.80 -13.82
CA LYS A 45 0.54 -3.64 -14.63
C LYS A 45 1.17 -2.52 -13.78
N LEU A 46 0.57 -2.23 -12.62
CA LEU A 46 1.11 -1.21 -11.71
C LEU A 46 2.51 -1.61 -11.21
N ALA A 47 2.68 -2.84 -10.74
CA ALA A 47 3.95 -3.33 -10.23
C ALA A 47 5.05 -3.28 -11.32
N ASN A 48 4.73 -3.71 -12.56
CA ASN A 48 5.65 -3.63 -13.69
C ASN A 48 6.01 -2.18 -14.04
N ALA A 49 5.03 -1.28 -14.04
CA ALA A 49 5.22 0.12 -14.42
C ALA A 49 6.16 0.90 -13.48
N ILE A 50 6.23 0.51 -12.20
CA ILE A 50 7.03 1.20 -11.16
C ILE A 50 8.13 0.34 -10.55
N ASP A 51 8.44 -0.83 -11.12
CA ASP A 51 9.46 -1.78 -10.64
C ASP A 51 9.25 -2.14 -9.16
N ALA A 52 8.02 -2.50 -8.79
CA ALA A 52 7.63 -2.85 -7.44
C ALA A 52 7.48 -4.37 -7.26
N ASP A 53 7.70 -4.83 -6.02
CA ASP A 53 7.36 -6.20 -5.64
C ASP A 53 5.84 -6.38 -5.68
N LEU A 54 5.38 -7.54 -6.16
CA LEU A 54 3.97 -7.88 -6.24
C LEU A 54 3.59 -8.94 -5.20
N PHE A 55 2.49 -8.73 -4.48
CA PHE A 55 2.01 -9.66 -3.46
C PHE A 55 0.50 -9.88 -3.55
N GLU A 56 0.09 -11.12 -3.77
CA GLU A 56 -1.32 -11.51 -3.75
C GLU A 56 -1.79 -11.87 -2.35
N ILE A 57 -2.81 -11.18 -1.86
CA ILE A 57 -3.51 -11.49 -0.62
C ILE A 57 -4.46 -12.66 -0.88
N LYS A 58 -4.05 -13.86 -0.50
CA LYS A 58 -4.80 -15.10 -0.77
C LYS A 58 -5.68 -15.47 0.41
N PRO A 59 -7.01 -15.56 0.22
CA PRO A 59 -7.87 -16.10 1.26
C PRO A 59 -7.57 -17.58 1.48
N GLU A 60 -7.75 -18.06 2.72
CA GLU A 60 -7.61 -19.48 3.06
C GLU A 60 -8.55 -20.35 2.22
N GLN A 61 -9.76 -19.87 1.99
CA GLN A 61 -10.73 -20.50 1.10
C GLN A 61 -10.97 -19.56 -0.09
N PRO A 62 -10.58 -19.95 -1.32
CA PRO A 62 -10.92 -19.17 -2.51
C PRO A 62 -12.42 -18.94 -2.62
N TYR A 63 -12.81 -17.76 -3.16
CA TYR A 63 -14.21 -17.46 -3.40
C TYR A 63 -14.70 -18.18 -4.65
N THR A 64 -15.80 -18.93 -4.50
CA THR A 64 -16.54 -19.54 -5.62
C THR A 64 -17.51 -18.52 -6.26
N SER A 65 -18.12 -18.88 -7.38
CA SER A 65 -19.17 -18.05 -8.00
C SER A 65 -20.37 -17.87 -7.07
N GLU A 66 -20.70 -18.89 -6.30
CA GLU A 66 -21.78 -18.87 -5.30
C GLU A 66 -21.45 -17.95 -4.16
N ASP A 67 -20.18 -17.94 -3.69
CA ASP A 67 -19.70 -17.04 -2.64
C ASP A 67 -19.74 -15.56 -3.08
N LEU A 68 -19.59 -15.29 -4.38
CA LEU A 68 -19.59 -13.95 -4.96
C LEU A 68 -20.99 -13.49 -5.44
N ASN A 69 -22.03 -14.28 -5.22
CA ASN A 69 -23.39 -13.92 -5.63
C ASN A 69 -23.96 -12.81 -4.72
N TRP A 70 -23.72 -11.58 -5.10
CA TRP A 70 -24.17 -10.38 -4.37
C TRP A 70 -25.70 -10.22 -4.29
N GLN A 71 -26.47 -10.98 -5.09
CA GLN A 71 -27.94 -11.01 -5.04
C GLN A 71 -28.47 -11.96 -3.96
N ASN A 72 -27.60 -12.78 -3.38
CA ASN A 72 -27.92 -13.70 -2.31
C ASN A 72 -27.34 -13.19 -0.98
N ASP A 73 -28.19 -12.71 -0.08
CA ASP A 73 -27.79 -12.21 1.24
C ASP A 73 -27.08 -13.26 2.11
N GLN A 74 -27.23 -14.54 1.78
CA GLN A 74 -26.57 -15.67 2.46
C GLN A 74 -25.25 -16.09 1.77
N SER A 75 -24.88 -15.47 0.66
CA SER A 75 -23.57 -15.74 0.06
C SER A 75 -22.45 -15.30 1.00
N ARG A 76 -21.30 -15.95 0.92
CA ARG A 76 -20.16 -15.67 1.78
C ARG A 76 -19.77 -14.19 1.71
N SER A 77 -19.65 -13.62 0.53
CA SER A 77 -19.30 -12.20 0.37
C SER A 77 -20.36 -11.27 0.98
N SER A 78 -21.68 -11.58 0.83
CA SER A 78 -22.75 -10.78 1.44
C SER A 78 -22.68 -10.85 2.98
N VAL A 79 -22.48 -12.03 3.55
CA VAL A 79 -22.35 -12.20 5.00
C VAL A 79 -21.11 -11.47 5.54
N GLU A 80 -19.94 -11.65 4.91
CA GLU A 80 -18.71 -10.96 5.30
C GLU A 80 -18.83 -9.44 5.22
N MET A 81 -19.50 -8.92 4.19
CA MET A 81 -19.68 -7.48 4.01
C MET A 81 -20.74 -6.85 4.92
N SER A 82 -21.70 -7.65 5.41
CA SER A 82 -22.71 -7.19 6.37
C SER A 82 -22.16 -7.00 7.79
N ASP A 83 -21.05 -7.68 8.12
CA ASP A 83 -20.36 -7.57 9.41
C ASP A 83 -19.02 -6.83 9.26
N ARG A 84 -18.93 -5.62 9.83
CA ARG A 84 -17.69 -4.82 9.83
C ARG A 84 -16.55 -5.45 10.62
N ASN A 85 -16.83 -6.42 11.47
CA ASN A 85 -15.82 -7.17 12.24
C ASN A 85 -15.38 -8.45 11.53
N SER A 86 -15.95 -8.77 10.37
CA SER A 86 -15.52 -9.92 9.58
C SER A 86 -14.03 -9.82 9.22
N ARG A 87 -13.28 -10.91 9.47
CA ARG A 87 -11.84 -11.02 9.19
C ARG A 87 -11.55 -12.35 8.52
N PRO A 88 -11.80 -12.47 7.20
CA PRO A 88 -11.48 -13.69 6.45
C PRO A 88 -9.99 -14.02 6.57
N GLN A 89 -9.66 -15.29 6.77
CA GLN A 89 -8.29 -15.75 6.97
C GLN A 89 -7.47 -15.64 5.68
N ILE A 90 -6.19 -15.27 5.82
CA ILE A 90 -5.21 -15.13 4.74
C ILE A 90 -4.14 -16.21 4.90
N VAL A 91 -3.82 -16.93 3.82
CA VAL A 91 -2.74 -17.94 3.80
C VAL A 91 -1.43 -17.43 3.24
N SER A 92 -1.46 -16.38 2.41
CA SER A 92 -0.23 -15.74 1.92
C SER A 92 0.42 -14.91 3.03
N LYS A 93 1.76 -14.84 3.02
CA LYS A 93 2.52 -14.12 4.04
C LYS A 93 3.67 -13.33 3.42
N ILE A 94 3.80 -12.08 3.84
CA ILE A 94 5.00 -11.27 3.59
C ILE A 94 6.00 -11.60 4.69
N GLU A 95 7.19 -12.08 4.32
CA GLU A 95 8.21 -12.47 5.29
C GLU A 95 8.73 -11.27 6.10
N ASP A 96 8.90 -10.13 5.44
CA ASP A 96 9.35 -8.90 6.09
C ASP A 96 8.72 -7.67 5.42
N ILE A 97 7.69 -7.10 6.06
CA ILE A 97 7.04 -5.87 5.62
C ILE A 97 7.91 -4.62 5.88
N SER A 98 8.90 -4.71 6.79
CA SER A 98 9.70 -3.55 7.19
C SER A 98 10.58 -3.02 6.04
N GLN A 99 10.92 -3.87 5.07
CA GLN A 99 11.71 -3.48 3.91
C GLN A 99 11.01 -2.51 2.94
N TYR A 100 9.68 -2.35 3.06
CA TYR A 100 8.89 -1.50 2.17
C TYR A 100 8.54 -0.19 2.88
N ASN A 101 8.80 0.93 2.22
CA ASN A 101 8.41 2.26 2.70
C ASN A 101 7.09 2.71 2.09
N ILE A 102 6.76 2.19 0.90
CA ILE A 102 5.56 2.52 0.14
C ILE A 102 4.83 1.22 -0.18
N VAL A 103 3.54 1.17 0.15
CA VAL A 103 2.69 0.00 -0.07
C VAL A 103 1.42 0.43 -0.79
N PHE A 104 1.30 0.05 -2.05
CA PHE A 104 0.03 0.13 -2.77
C PHE A 104 -0.87 -1.04 -2.33
N VAL A 105 -2.14 -0.77 -2.07
CA VAL A 105 -3.09 -1.79 -1.65
C VAL A 105 -4.31 -1.79 -2.56
N GLY A 106 -4.48 -2.88 -3.31
CA GLY A 106 -5.46 -3.02 -4.37
C GLY A 106 -6.59 -3.99 -4.04
N SER A 107 -7.84 -3.62 -4.35
CA SER A 107 -8.99 -4.50 -4.17
C SER A 107 -10.13 -4.18 -5.13
N PRO A 108 -11.11 -5.08 -5.34
CA PRO A 108 -12.40 -4.68 -5.86
C PRO A 108 -13.17 -3.82 -4.84
N ILE A 109 -14.29 -3.23 -5.26
CA ILE A 109 -15.27 -2.61 -4.37
C ILE A 109 -16.46 -3.56 -4.21
N TRP A 110 -16.74 -3.93 -2.96
CA TRP A 110 -17.91 -4.72 -2.57
C TRP A 110 -18.80 -3.89 -1.63
N TRP A 111 -20.09 -3.76 -1.94
CA TRP A 111 -21.05 -2.96 -1.15
C TRP A 111 -20.54 -1.56 -0.76
N GLY A 112 -19.81 -0.90 -1.71
CA GLY A 112 -19.35 0.48 -1.54
C GLY A 112 -18.06 0.64 -0.73
N ARG A 113 -17.39 -0.46 -0.34
CA ARG A 113 -16.12 -0.43 0.39
C ARG A 113 -15.16 -1.54 -0.06
N GLU A 114 -13.98 -1.59 0.52
CA GLU A 114 -13.04 -2.69 0.42
C GLU A 114 -13.62 -4.01 0.96
N PRO A 115 -13.31 -5.18 0.38
CA PRO A 115 -13.62 -6.47 0.98
C PRO A 115 -12.95 -6.65 2.35
N SER A 116 -13.65 -7.28 3.30
CA SER A 116 -13.18 -7.46 4.69
C SER A 116 -11.83 -8.16 4.82
N ILE A 117 -11.39 -8.90 3.81
CA ILE A 117 -10.04 -9.49 3.78
C ILE A 117 -8.93 -8.42 3.71
N MET A 118 -9.22 -7.22 3.20
CA MET A 118 -8.27 -6.11 3.21
C MET A 118 -8.05 -5.57 4.62
N ASP A 119 -9.10 -5.57 5.44
CA ASP A 119 -9.00 -5.22 6.85
C ASP A 119 -8.09 -6.22 7.58
N THR A 120 -8.28 -7.54 7.32
CA THR A 120 -7.39 -8.59 7.85
C THR A 120 -5.93 -8.35 7.45
N PHE A 121 -5.68 -8.01 6.19
CA PHE A 121 -4.33 -7.76 5.69
C PHE A 121 -3.67 -6.58 6.41
N ILE A 122 -4.36 -5.45 6.53
CA ILE A 122 -3.82 -4.26 7.21
C ILE A 122 -3.53 -4.52 8.68
N GLU A 123 -4.40 -5.25 9.38
CA GLU A 123 -4.20 -5.60 10.79
C GLU A 123 -3.10 -6.65 11.01
N SER A 124 -2.70 -7.39 9.97
CA SER A 124 -1.69 -8.46 10.07
C SER A 124 -0.25 -7.96 10.08
N TYR A 125 0.00 -6.68 9.75
CA TYR A 125 1.34 -6.13 9.62
C TYR A 125 1.48 -4.75 10.28
N ASP A 126 2.72 -4.39 10.63
CA ASP A 126 3.04 -3.04 11.13
C ASP A 126 3.32 -2.07 9.96
N PHE A 127 2.40 -1.14 9.75
CA PHE A 127 2.52 -0.08 8.75
C PHE A 127 3.04 1.25 9.34
N THR A 128 3.55 1.26 10.56
CA THR A 128 4.09 2.49 11.19
C THR A 128 5.16 3.13 10.30
N GLY A 129 4.99 4.42 10.01
CA GLY A 129 5.90 5.23 9.19
C GLY A 129 5.87 4.94 7.68
N LYS A 130 5.03 4.00 7.22
CA LYS A 130 4.89 3.69 5.80
C LYS A 130 3.84 4.58 5.13
N THR A 131 4.02 4.82 3.82
CA THR A 131 2.97 5.40 2.97
C THR A 131 2.13 4.28 2.38
N VAL A 132 0.82 4.29 2.64
CA VAL A 132 -0.15 3.32 2.12
C VAL A 132 -1.04 4.01 1.09
N ILE A 133 -1.11 3.45 -0.11
CA ILE A 133 -1.78 4.07 -1.25
C ILE A 133 -2.83 3.09 -1.79
N PRO A 134 -4.13 3.30 -1.48
CA PRO A 134 -5.17 2.41 -1.95
C PRO A 134 -5.46 2.62 -3.45
N PHE A 135 -5.78 1.54 -4.14
CA PHE A 135 -6.40 1.58 -5.46
C PHE A 135 -7.49 0.52 -5.58
N VAL A 136 -8.47 0.80 -6.39
CA VAL A 136 -9.59 -0.12 -6.56
C VAL A 136 -9.94 -0.34 -8.01
N THR A 137 -10.53 -1.51 -8.28
CA THR A 137 -11.19 -1.82 -9.54
C THR A 137 -12.68 -1.93 -9.33
N SER A 138 -13.45 -1.20 -10.13
CA SER A 138 -14.90 -1.32 -10.15
C SER A 138 -15.46 -0.90 -11.52
N GLY A 139 -16.67 -1.38 -11.85
CA GLY A 139 -17.36 -0.97 -13.05
C GLY A 139 -17.82 0.49 -13.02
N SER A 140 -18.29 0.97 -11.86
CA SER A 140 -18.85 2.31 -11.72
C SER A 140 -18.66 2.93 -10.33
N SER A 141 -18.56 2.12 -9.27
CA SER A 141 -18.38 2.63 -7.90
C SER A 141 -17.03 3.30 -7.76
N ASP A 142 -17.00 4.46 -7.14
CA ASP A 142 -15.75 5.15 -6.77
C ASP A 142 -15.07 4.46 -5.59
N ILE A 143 -13.84 4.90 -5.24
CA ILE A 143 -13.04 4.35 -4.14
C ILE A 143 -13.70 4.55 -2.76
N GLY A 144 -14.62 5.50 -2.63
CA GLY A 144 -15.35 5.76 -1.40
C GLY A 144 -14.43 6.09 -0.22
N ASP A 145 -14.76 5.53 0.95
CA ASP A 145 -14.06 5.77 2.22
C ASP A 145 -12.87 4.82 2.44
N TYR A 146 -12.41 4.08 1.41
CA TYR A 146 -11.37 3.08 1.57
C TYR A 146 -10.11 3.62 2.26
N GLY A 147 -9.59 4.77 1.81
CA GLY A 147 -8.44 5.41 2.45
C GLY A 147 -8.68 5.73 3.93
N ALA A 148 -9.87 6.25 4.29
CA ALA A 148 -10.24 6.55 5.67
C ALA A 148 -10.36 5.28 6.53
N ASN A 149 -10.91 4.20 5.97
CA ASN A 149 -10.99 2.90 6.65
C ASN A 149 -9.58 2.34 6.94
N LEU A 150 -8.69 2.36 5.95
CA LEU A 150 -7.29 1.92 6.14
C LEU A 150 -6.56 2.78 7.17
N GLN A 151 -6.76 4.11 7.16
CA GLN A 151 -6.15 5.00 8.16
C GLN A 151 -6.62 4.70 9.57
N ALA A 152 -7.88 4.29 9.76
CA ALA A 152 -8.40 3.88 11.05
C ALA A 152 -7.76 2.57 11.56
N LEU A 153 -7.47 1.63 10.65
CA LEU A 153 -6.83 0.34 10.99
C LEU A 153 -5.30 0.47 11.15
N ALA A 154 -4.67 1.41 10.45
CA ALA A 154 -3.22 1.67 10.51
C ALA A 154 -2.96 3.14 10.91
N PRO A 155 -3.24 3.55 12.16
CA PRO A 155 -3.23 4.96 12.58
C PRO A 155 -1.85 5.63 12.47
N ASN A 156 -0.77 4.85 12.52
CA ASN A 156 0.61 5.34 12.44
C ASN A 156 1.20 5.29 11.02
N ALA A 157 0.40 4.87 10.02
CA ALA A 157 0.75 4.98 8.61
C ALA A 157 0.32 6.34 8.04
N LYS A 158 0.93 6.75 6.93
CA LYS A 158 0.42 7.84 6.09
C LYS A 158 -0.43 7.23 4.99
N VAL A 159 -1.76 7.24 5.15
CA VAL A 159 -2.66 6.71 4.12
C VAL A 159 -3.09 7.83 3.17
N LEU A 160 -2.92 7.61 1.86
CA LEU A 160 -3.35 8.55 0.83
C LEU A 160 -4.77 8.24 0.37
N THR A 161 -5.38 9.17 -0.36
CA THR A 161 -6.78 9.03 -0.85
C THR A 161 -6.94 7.85 -1.80
N GLY A 162 -5.94 7.60 -2.65
CA GLY A 162 -5.98 6.54 -3.64
C GLY A 162 -6.82 6.86 -4.87
N LYS A 163 -7.05 5.85 -5.72
CA LYS A 163 -7.75 6.03 -7.00
C LYS A 163 -8.47 4.76 -7.47
N ARG A 164 -9.59 4.97 -8.17
CA ARG A 164 -10.30 3.91 -8.90
C ARG A 164 -9.74 3.78 -10.31
N PHE A 165 -9.58 2.54 -10.78
CA PHE A 165 -9.19 2.22 -12.15
C PHE A 165 -10.19 1.28 -12.83
N PRO A 166 -10.44 1.44 -14.14
CA PRO A 166 -11.11 0.45 -14.93
C PRO A 166 -10.17 -0.72 -15.26
N SER A 167 -10.72 -1.88 -15.64
CA SER A 167 -9.92 -3.08 -15.99
C SER A 167 -8.98 -2.89 -17.18
N ASN A 168 -9.30 -1.95 -18.07
CA ASN A 168 -8.55 -1.65 -19.30
C ASN A 168 -7.53 -0.50 -19.13
N VAL A 169 -7.26 -0.04 -17.90
CA VAL A 169 -6.23 0.96 -17.62
C VAL A 169 -4.88 0.53 -18.18
N THR A 170 -4.13 1.46 -18.74
CA THR A 170 -2.80 1.21 -19.30
C THR A 170 -1.70 1.31 -18.24
N GLU A 171 -0.53 0.70 -18.50
CA GLU A 171 0.65 0.83 -17.64
C GLU A 171 1.13 2.28 -17.56
N GLU A 172 1.04 3.04 -18.67
CA GLU A 172 1.42 4.47 -18.71
C GLU A 172 0.54 5.32 -17.79
N GLU A 173 -0.78 5.11 -17.79
CA GLU A 173 -1.72 5.80 -16.89
C GLU A 173 -1.46 5.44 -15.42
N LEU A 174 -1.17 4.16 -15.14
CA LEU A 174 -0.83 3.69 -13.79
C LEU A 174 0.51 4.28 -13.33
N LYS A 175 1.52 4.28 -14.21
CA LYS A 175 2.82 4.88 -13.90
C LYS A 175 2.69 6.36 -13.60
N THR A 176 2.01 7.12 -14.45
CA THR A 176 1.80 8.56 -14.26
C THR A 176 1.14 8.84 -12.92
N TRP A 177 0.09 8.09 -12.57
CA TRP A 177 -0.57 8.24 -11.29
C TRP A 177 0.33 7.86 -10.11
N ALA A 178 1.06 6.77 -10.21
CA ALA A 178 1.93 6.31 -9.13
C ALA A 178 3.09 7.29 -8.87
N ASP A 179 3.72 7.82 -9.92
CA ASP A 179 4.80 8.82 -9.83
C ASP A 179 4.34 10.12 -9.10
N GLU A 180 3.05 10.45 -9.12
CA GLU A 180 2.46 11.57 -8.38
C GLU A 180 2.29 11.27 -6.87
N GLN A 181 2.34 9.97 -6.48
CA GLN A 181 2.08 9.54 -5.10
C GLN A 181 3.37 9.29 -4.29
N ILE A 182 4.51 9.05 -4.96
CA ILE A 182 5.78 8.59 -4.37
C ILE A 182 6.88 9.65 -4.38
#